data_d95d7fed2b48a46416644366082362cf
#
_entry.id   d95d7fed2b48a46416644366082362cf
#
_cell.length_a   1.000
_cell.length_b   1.000
_cell.length_c   1.000
_cell.angle_alpha   90.00
_cell.angle_beta   90.00
_cell.angle_gamma   90.00
#
_symmetry.space_group_name_H-M   'P 1'
#
loop_
_entity.id
_entity.type
_entity.pdbx_description
1 polymer ?
#
loop_
_entity_poly.entity_id
_entity_poly.type
_entity_poly.pdbx_seq_one_letter_code
_entity_poly.pdbx_strand_id
1 'polypeptide(L)'
;MKRILYIIIGMVACLSAKAQTVDSLTICQLLSESRQQPSTACLPLFFAQKFIGRPYVAHTLEGNATERLVVNTRQLDCTTLVETVTALTLCAQNRKYAYADYKRALTGLRYRGGKIDGYPSRIHYFTEWIIDNTRSGVVTEVQSPNPPFTAVQTVKVNYMSQHPQSYQALREHPEYVAEISKIERQVSGAQFRYIPKKLVGNKKLLRGAVRDGDIIAITCNKAGLDIAHLGFAVWKRDGLHLLNASQIHKKVVSEPMTLYRYLKKHPSHTGIRIIRINK
;
A
#
# COMPACT_ATOMS: atom_id res chain seq x y z
N MET A 1 40.66 1.30 -17.43
CA MET A 1 39.63 0.89 -16.44
C MET A 1 39.03 2.03 -15.63
N LYS A 2 39.80 2.94 -15.01
CA LYS A 2 39.26 4.05 -14.19
C LYS A 2 38.33 4.99 -14.96
N ARG A 3 38.61 5.35 -16.22
CA ARG A 3 37.74 6.25 -17.03
C ARG A 3 36.37 5.65 -17.38
N ILE A 4 36.26 4.34 -17.63
CA ILE A 4 35.01 3.64 -17.90
C ILE A 4 34.12 3.61 -16.65
N LEU A 5 34.72 3.43 -15.49
CA LEU A 5 34.01 3.41 -14.20
C LEU A 5 33.36 4.77 -13.90
N TYR A 6 34.03 5.90 -14.17
CA TYR A 6 33.46 7.24 -13.98
C TYR A 6 32.34 7.54 -14.95
N ILE A 7 32.39 7.04 -16.18
CA ILE A 7 31.29 7.21 -17.17
C ILE A 7 30.04 6.42 -16.75
N ILE A 8 30.21 5.20 -16.25
CA ILE A 8 29.08 4.38 -15.76
C ILE A 8 28.45 5.01 -14.52
N ILE A 9 29.24 5.48 -13.56
CA ILE A 9 28.75 6.16 -12.36
C ILE A 9 28.03 7.46 -12.73
N GLY A 10 28.55 8.23 -13.65
CA GLY A 10 27.92 9.47 -14.12
C GLY A 10 26.61 9.22 -14.86
N MET A 11 26.49 8.17 -15.66
CA MET A 11 25.25 7.79 -16.36
C MET A 11 24.17 7.33 -15.37
N VAL A 12 24.50 6.51 -14.38
CA VAL A 12 23.56 6.06 -13.34
C VAL A 12 23.05 7.23 -12.49
N ALA A 13 23.94 8.15 -12.10
CA ALA A 13 23.55 9.35 -11.36
C ALA A 13 22.63 10.27 -12.17
N CYS A 14 22.89 10.45 -13.46
CA CYS A 14 22.08 11.27 -14.34
C CYS A 14 20.67 10.66 -14.60
N LEU A 15 20.58 9.34 -14.73
CA LEU A 15 19.31 8.63 -14.86
C LEU A 15 18.47 8.70 -13.57
N SER A 16 19.10 8.59 -12.41
CA SER A 16 18.43 8.73 -11.11
C SER A 16 17.89 10.16 -10.90
N ALA A 17 18.67 11.18 -11.24
CA ALA A 17 18.24 12.58 -11.14
C ALA A 17 17.05 12.88 -12.08
N LYS A 18 17.08 12.38 -13.33
CA LYS A 18 15.96 12.51 -14.28
C LYS A 18 14.71 11.80 -13.78
N ALA A 19 14.84 10.58 -13.22
CA ALA A 19 13.72 9.84 -12.68
C ALA A 19 13.06 10.57 -11.50
N GLN A 20 13.83 11.11 -10.59
CA GLN A 20 13.34 11.88 -9.46
C GLN A 20 12.65 13.18 -9.90
N THR A 21 13.11 13.83 -10.97
CA THR A 21 12.47 15.00 -11.55
C THR A 21 11.11 14.64 -12.14
N VAL A 22 11.00 13.54 -12.89
CA VAL A 22 9.74 13.07 -13.48
C VAL A 22 8.72 12.73 -12.39
N ASP A 23 9.13 12.02 -11.33
CA ASP A 23 8.24 11.65 -10.23
C ASP A 23 7.75 12.90 -9.49
N SER A 24 8.62 13.89 -9.23
CA SER A 24 8.23 15.15 -8.59
C SER A 24 7.24 15.97 -9.43
N LEU A 25 7.48 16.06 -10.73
CA LEU A 25 6.56 16.74 -11.65
C LEU A 25 5.19 16.06 -11.69
N THR A 26 5.17 14.73 -11.78
CA THR A 26 3.93 13.93 -11.75
C THR A 26 3.13 14.20 -10.46
N ILE A 27 3.78 14.16 -9.29
CA ILE A 27 3.12 14.43 -8.02
C ILE A 27 2.55 15.85 -7.96
N CYS A 28 3.35 16.87 -8.33
CA CYS A 28 2.90 18.25 -8.34
C CYS A 28 1.72 18.47 -9.31
N GLN A 29 1.75 17.86 -10.48
CA GLN A 29 0.65 17.90 -11.44
C GLN A 29 -0.62 17.28 -10.86
N LEU A 30 -0.55 16.07 -10.29
CA LEU A 30 -1.71 15.40 -9.69
C LEU A 30 -2.31 16.22 -8.55
N LEU A 31 -1.48 16.79 -7.69
CA LEU A 31 -1.93 17.67 -6.62
C LEU A 31 -2.60 18.94 -7.16
N SER A 32 -2.05 19.53 -8.23
CA SER A 32 -2.67 20.68 -8.90
C SER A 32 -4.04 20.33 -9.50
N GLU A 33 -4.14 19.21 -10.21
CA GLU A 33 -5.41 18.73 -10.78
C GLU A 33 -6.46 18.44 -9.72
N SER A 34 -6.06 18.01 -8.52
CA SER A 34 -6.98 17.74 -7.41
C SER A 34 -7.68 19.00 -6.89
N ARG A 35 -7.08 20.19 -7.08
CA ARG A 35 -7.70 21.48 -6.68
C ARG A 35 -8.98 21.80 -7.46
N GLN A 36 -9.11 21.22 -8.66
CA GLN A 36 -10.26 21.44 -9.55
C GLN A 36 -11.38 20.43 -9.30
N GLN A 37 -11.16 19.45 -8.39
CA GLN A 37 -12.17 18.47 -8.10
C GLN A 37 -13.27 19.07 -7.19
N PRO A 38 -14.54 18.72 -7.42
CA PRO A 38 -15.62 19.13 -6.53
C PRO A 38 -15.41 18.59 -5.12
N SER A 39 -15.93 19.26 -4.12
CA SER A 39 -15.82 18.86 -2.70
C SER A 39 -16.43 17.47 -2.41
N THR A 40 -17.32 17.00 -3.28
CA THR A 40 -17.96 15.67 -3.22
C THR A 40 -17.12 14.57 -3.87
N ALA A 41 -16.00 14.91 -4.54
CA ALA A 41 -15.17 13.92 -5.22
C ALA A 41 -14.54 12.93 -4.25
N CYS A 42 -14.51 11.67 -4.66
CA CYS A 42 -13.75 10.63 -3.98
C CYS A 42 -12.27 10.76 -4.35
N LEU A 43 -11.51 11.55 -3.59
CA LEU A 43 -10.09 11.80 -3.87
C LEU A 43 -9.23 10.53 -3.99
N PRO A 44 -9.40 9.50 -3.13
CA PRO A 44 -8.65 8.25 -3.31
C PRO A 44 -8.87 7.62 -4.69
N LEU A 45 -10.11 7.57 -5.19
CA LEU A 45 -10.38 7.05 -6.53
C LEU A 45 -9.89 7.97 -7.62
N PHE A 46 -10.04 9.28 -7.47
CA PHE A 46 -9.49 10.26 -8.41
C PHE A 46 -7.98 10.01 -8.62
N PHE A 47 -7.21 9.91 -7.55
CA PHE A 47 -5.77 9.66 -7.66
C PHE A 47 -5.45 8.24 -8.15
N ALA A 48 -6.11 7.21 -7.64
CA ALA A 48 -5.84 5.83 -8.05
C ALA A 48 -6.07 5.61 -9.55
N GLN A 49 -7.08 6.24 -10.13
CA GLN A 49 -7.38 6.17 -11.56
C GLN A 49 -6.26 6.78 -12.45
N LYS A 50 -5.52 7.77 -11.96
CA LYS A 50 -4.39 8.38 -12.67
C LYS A 50 -3.20 7.43 -12.86
N PHE A 51 -3.16 6.36 -12.10
CA PHE A 51 -2.11 5.33 -12.20
C PHE A 51 -2.51 4.14 -13.06
N ILE A 52 -3.75 4.05 -13.55
CA ILE A 52 -4.18 2.94 -14.44
C ILE A 52 -3.24 2.84 -15.64
N GLY A 53 -2.79 1.62 -15.93
CA GLY A 53 -1.85 1.32 -17.01
C GLY A 53 -0.37 1.36 -16.58
N ARG A 54 -0.02 1.95 -15.43
CA ARG A 54 1.37 1.92 -14.93
C ARG A 54 1.81 0.48 -14.65
N PRO A 55 3.05 0.11 -15.03
CA PRO A 55 3.56 -1.25 -14.82
C PRO A 55 3.54 -1.67 -13.35
N TYR A 56 3.16 -2.93 -13.11
CA TYR A 56 3.41 -3.59 -11.83
C TYR A 56 4.87 -4.01 -11.73
N VAL A 57 5.57 -3.52 -10.73
CA VAL A 57 6.94 -3.95 -10.41
C VAL A 57 7.06 -4.10 -8.91
N ALA A 58 7.38 -5.32 -8.46
CA ALA A 58 7.66 -5.59 -7.05
C ALA A 58 9.07 -5.08 -6.67
N HIS A 59 9.29 -4.90 -5.36
CA HIS A 59 10.60 -4.56 -4.80
C HIS A 59 11.19 -3.22 -5.26
N THR A 60 10.37 -2.26 -5.69
CA THR A 60 10.85 -0.93 -6.12
C THR A 60 11.43 -0.09 -4.99
N LEU A 61 11.24 -0.51 -3.74
CA LEU A 61 11.80 0.14 -2.54
C LEU A 61 13.16 -0.44 -2.13
N GLU A 62 13.54 -1.59 -2.71
CA GLU A 62 14.81 -2.27 -2.44
C GLU A 62 15.95 -1.70 -3.30
N GLY A 63 17.17 -2.13 -3.03
CA GLY A 63 18.34 -1.77 -3.86
C GLY A 63 19.05 -0.48 -3.47
N ASN A 64 18.68 0.15 -2.35
CA ASN A 64 19.47 1.23 -1.75
C ASN A 64 20.40 0.67 -0.67
N ALA A 65 21.68 1.03 -0.68
CA ALA A 65 22.63 0.61 0.34
C ALA A 65 22.26 1.11 1.75
N THR A 66 21.58 2.26 1.82
CA THR A 66 21.01 2.80 3.05
C THR A 66 19.54 3.10 2.84
N GLU A 67 18.72 2.85 3.86
CA GLU A 67 17.28 3.11 3.79
C GLU A 67 17.01 4.59 3.55
N ARG A 68 16.17 4.88 2.58
CA ARG A 68 15.75 6.24 2.22
C ARG A 68 14.36 6.25 1.58
N LEU A 69 13.71 7.40 1.63
CA LEU A 69 12.42 7.55 0.97
C LEU A 69 12.57 7.39 -0.55
N VAL A 70 11.91 6.38 -1.10
CA VAL A 70 11.77 6.18 -2.54
C VAL A 70 10.40 6.70 -2.98
N VAL A 71 10.40 7.59 -3.97
CA VAL A 71 9.20 8.01 -4.70
C VAL A 71 9.28 7.44 -6.11
N ASN A 72 8.32 6.62 -6.50
CA ASN A 72 8.23 6.04 -7.83
C ASN A 72 6.78 6.05 -8.28
N THR A 73 6.47 6.92 -9.27
CA THR A 73 5.13 7.06 -9.86
C THR A 73 4.98 6.27 -11.17
N ARG A 74 6.06 5.66 -11.64
CA ARG A 74 6.15 5.00 -12.95
C ARG A 74 5.96 3.49 -12.85
N GLN A 75 6.31 2.90 -11.71
CA GLN A 75 6.26 1.47 -11.43
C GLN A 75 5.76 1.28 -10.00
N LEU A 76 4.73 0.47 -9.83
CA LEU A 76 4.04 0.31 -8.56
C LEU A 76 3.73 -1.15 -8.28
N ASP A 77 3.83 -1.55 -7.03
CA ASP A 77 3.16 -2.72 -6.48
C ASP A 77 1.89 -2.33 -5.72
N CYS A 78 1.20 -3.29 -5.11
CA CYS A 78 -0.06 -3.01 -4.42
C CYS A 78 0.13 -2.11 -3.20
N THR A 79 1.23 -2.25 -2.47
CA THR A 79 1.52 -1.43 -1.28
C THR A 79 1.90 -0.01 -1.68
N THR A 80 2.84 0.14 -2.61
CA THR A 80 3.31 1.45 -3.06
C THR A 80 2.21 2.24 -3.77
N LEU A 81 1.27 1.58 -4.48
CA LEU A 81 0.08 2.23 -5.01
C LEU A 81 -0.79 2.80 -3.88
N VAL A 82 -1.09 1.99 -2.85
CA VAL A 82 -1.92 2.42 -1.72
C VAL A 82 -1.26 3.58 -0.97
N GLU A 83 0.03 3.49 -0.67
CA GLU A 83 0.77 4.56 0.01
C GLU A 83 0.80 5.86 -0.80
N THR A 84 1.09 5.75 -2.11
CA THR A 84 1.15 6.92 -3.01
C THR A 84 -0.19 7.64 -3.09
N VAL A 85 -1.28 6.89 -3.30
CA VAL A 85 -2.63 7.46 -3.38
C VAL A 85 -3.06 8.04 -2.04
N THR A 86 -2.76 7.36 -0.93
CA THR A 86 -3.08 7.87 0.42
C THR A 86 -2.33 9.17 0.69
N ALA A 87 -1.02 9.25 0.41
CA ALA A 87 -0.23 10.48 0.58
C ALA A 87 -0.77 11.64 -0.26
N LEU A 88 -1.13 11.40 -1.53
CA LEU A 88 -1.76 12.41 -2.39
C LEU A 88 -3.11 12.86 -1.83
N THR A 89 -3.94 11.92 -1.34
CA THR A 89 -5.24 12.23 -0.74
C THR A 89 -5.09 13.12 0.49
N LEU A 90 -4.19 12.78 1.40
CA LEU A 90 -3.90 13.59 2.60
C LEU A 90 -3.42 15.00 2.24
N CYS A 91 -2.53 15.10 1.26
CA CYS A 91 -2.06 16.40 0.78
C CYS A 91 -3.22 17.26 0.24
N ALA A 92 -4.05 16.70 -0.63
CA ALA A 92 -5.19 17.41 -1.21
C ALA A 92 -6.23 17.84 -0.16
N GLN A 93 -6.59 16.95 0.77
CA GLN A 93 -7.52 17.23 1.88
C GLN A 93 -7.01 18.38 2.76
N ASN A 94 -5.70 18.42 3.03
CA ASN A 94 -5.07 19.45 3.86
C ASN A 94 -4.61 20.69 3.06
N ARG A 95 -4.97 20.79 1.77
CA ARG A 95 -4.57 21.89 0.88
C ARG A 95 -3.06 22.11 0.82
N LYS A 96 -2.29 21.04 0.87
CA LYS A 96 -0.83 21.00 0.79
C LYS A 96 -0.41 20.47 -0.58
N TYR A 97 0.13 21.32 -1.43
CA TYR A 97 0.34 20.99 -2.84
C TYR A 97 1.81 20.95 -3.27
N ALA A 98 2.75 21.15 -2.33
CA ALA A 98 4.17 21.08 -2.64
C ALA A 98 4.67 19.62 -2.62
N TYR A 99 5.67 19.32 -3.44
CA TYR A 99 6.32 18.02 -3.43
C TYR A 99 6.93 17.65 -2.06
N ALA A 100 7.41 18.65 -1.33
CA ALA A 100 7.91 18.45 0.04
C ALA A 100 6.81 17.97 1.00
N ASP A 101 5.57 18.45 0.84
CA ASP A 101 4.43 18.00 1.65
C ASP A 101 4.08 16.54 1.33
N TYR A 102 4.08 16.18 0.04
CA TYR A 102 3.88 14.79 -0.37
C TYR A 102 4.95 13.86 0.21
N LYS A 103 6.24 14.24 0.13
CA LYS A 103 7.31 13.44 0.73
C LYS A 103 7.11 13.23 2.22
N ARG A 104 6.71 14.29 2.94
CA ARG A 104 6.42 14.22 4.38
C ARG A 104 5.25 13.29 4.69
N ALA A 105 4.16 13.40 3.93
CA ALA A 105 3.01 12.51 4.06
C ALA A 105 3.39 11.04 3.77
N LEU A 106 4.12 10.78 2.69
CA LEU A 106 4.56 9.44 2.32
C LEU A 106 5.54 8.85 3.36
N THR A 107 6.44 9.65 3.92
CA THR A 107 7.32 9.22 5.01
C THR A 107 6.51 8.83 6.24
N GLY A 108 5.52 9.64 6.61
CA GLY A 108 4.61 9.36 7.72
C GLY A 108 3.85 8.05 7.57
N LEU A 109 3.46 7.70 6.33
CA LEU A 109 2.73 6.46 6.04
C LEU A 109 3.61 5.21 6.02
N ARG A 110 4.82 5.32 5.49
CA ARG A 110 5.70 4.18 5.17
C ARG A 110 6.63 3.77 6.29
N TYR A 111 7.00 4.72 7.14
CA TYR A 111 7.98 4.51 8.19
C TYR A 111 7.35 4.65 9.57
N ARG A 112 7.70 3.76 10.47
CA ARG A 112 7.16 3.70 11.83
C ARG A 112 7.37 5.02 12.56
N GLY A 113 6.26 5.64 13.02
CA GLY A 113 6.28 6.96 13.63
C GLY A 113 6.78 8.07 12.71
N GLY A 114 6.79 7.85 11.38
CA GLY A 114 7.22 8.84 10.38
C GLY A 114 8.72 9.12 10.35
N LYS A 115 9.57 8.23 10.87
CA LYS A 115 11.03 8.40 10.94
C LYS A 115 11.75 7.34 10.15
N ILE A 116 12.73 7.76 9.34
CA ILE A 116 13.63 6.86 8.62
C ILE A 116 14.85 6.61 9.51
N ASP A 117 15.01 5.37 9.96
CA ASP A 117 16.07 4.92 10.83
C ASP A 117 16.45 3.47 10.47
N GLY A 118 17.18 3.30 9.37
CA GLY A 118 17.52 2.01 8.81
C GLY A 118 16.33 1.22 8.25
N TYR A 119 16.64 0.08 7.66
CA TYR A 119 15.68 -0.81 7.01
C TYR A 119 14.52 -1.27 7.92
N PRO A 120 14.74 -1.62 9.21
CA PRO A 120 13.66 -2.03 10.10
C PRO A 120 12.64 -0.93 10.43
N SER A 121 12.97 0.35 10.20
CA SER A 121 12.02 1.44 10.42
C SER A 121 10.90 1.49 9.39
N ARG A 122 11.11 0.92 8.20
CA ARG A 122 10.07 0.78 7.17
C ARG A 122 9.05 -0.24 7.65
N ILE A 123 7.77 0.08 7.46
CA ILE A 123 6.67 -0.82 7.81
C ILE A 123 6.55 -1.89 6.73
N HIS A 124 6.77 -3.16 7.08
CA HIS A 124 6.82 -4.28 6.14
C HIS A 124 5.54 -5.09 6.08
N TYR A 125 4.75 -5.12 7.16
CA TYR A 125 3.48 -5.84 7.24
C TYR A 125 2.30 -4.88 7.20
N PHE A 126 1.32 -5.18 6.37
CA PHE A 126 0.22 -4.23 6.19
C PHE A 126 -0.68 -4.09 7.43
N THR A 127 -0.78 -5.10 8.28
CA THR A 127 -1.44 -4.93 9.58
C THR A 127 -0.71 -3.92 10.46
N GLU A 128 0.62 -3.94 10.49
CA GLU A 128 1.40 -2.91 11.20
C GLU A 128 1.16 -1.52 10.59
N TRP A 129 1.10 -1.44 9.24
CA TRP A 129 0.77 -0.21 8.54
C TRP A 129 -0.60 0.35 8.97
N ILE A 130 -1.61 -0.52 9.12
CA ILE A 130 -2.94 -0.12 9.60
C ILE A 130 -2.85 0.39 11.04
N ILE A 131 -2.15 -0.32 11.92
CA ILE A 131 -2.01 0.05 13.34
C ILE A 131 -1.32 1.41 13.49
N ASP A 132 -0.18 1.61 12.84
CA ASP A 132 0.62 2.83 12.96
C ASP A 132 -0.13 4.05 12.38
N ASN A 133 -0.74 3.89 11.19
CA ASN A 133 -1.48 4.95 10.53
C ASN A 133 -2.85 5.22 11.17
N THR A 134 -3.45 4.26 11.89
CA THR A 134 -4.63 4.51 12.74
C THR A 134 -4.24 5.31 13.98
N ARG A 135 -3.11 4.97 14.61
CA ARG A 135 -2.59 5.70 15.77
C ARG A 135 -2.26 7.15 15.44
N SER A 136 -1.73 7.41 14.25
CA SER A 136 -1.44 8.76 13.77
C SER A 136 -2.68 9.52 13.26
N GLY A 137 -3.86 8.92 13.30
CA GLY A 137 -5.12 9.54 12.90
C GLY A 137 -5.31 9.67 11.38
N VAL A 138 -4.46 9.02 10.58
CA VAL A 138 -4.48 9.11 9.11
C VAL A 138 -5.56 8.25 8.49
N VAL A 139 -5.77 7.06 9.05
CA VAL A 139 -6.78 6.11 8.61
C VAL A 139 -7.59 5.58 9.77
N THR A 140 -8.73 5.00 9.46
CA THR A 140 -9.56 4.23 10.39
C THR A 140 -9.83 2.87 9.80
N GLU A 141 -9.54 1.80 10.54
CA GLU A 141 -10.00 0.48 10.18
C GLU A 141 -11.48 0.32 10.51
N VAL A 142 -12.28 0.07 9.49
CA VAL A 142 -13.74 -0.11 9.65
C VAL A 142 -14.00 -1.52 10.19
N GLN A 143 -14.45 -1.60 11.41
CA GLN A 143 -14.82 -2.83 12.08
C GLN A 143 -16.20 -2.70 12.75
N SER A 144 -16.91 -3.81 12.89
CA SER A 144 -18.18 -3.86 13.59
C SER A 144 -18.38 -5.26 14.20
N PRO A 145 -19.01 -5.40 15.37
CA PRO A 145 -19.44 -6.71 15.86
C PRO A 145 -20.55 -7.33 15.01
N ASN A 146 -21.22 -6.52 14.17
CA ASN A 146 -22.36 -6.92 13.35
C ASN A 146 -21.93 -7.31 11.93
N PRO A 147 -22.79 -8.06 11.20
CA PRO A 147 -22.56 -8.32 9.79
C PRO A 147 -22.32 -7.02 8.99
N PRO A 148 -21.41 -7.06 7.99
CA PRO A 148 -20.76 -8.25 7.42
C PRO A 148 -19.46 -8.72 8.10
N PHE A 149 -19.00 -8.11 9.19
CA PHE A 149 -17.72 -8.39 9.86
C PHE A 149 -17.81 -9.60 10.81
N THR A 150 -18.17 -10.77 10.30
CA THR A 150 -18.49 -11.97 11.08
C THR A 150 -17.31 -12.90 11.35
N ALA A 151 -16.14 -12.59 10.85
CA ALA A 151 -14.93 -13.38 11.08
C ALA A 151 -13.85 -12.56 11.81
N VAL A 152 -12.95 -13.25 12.49
CA VAL A 152 -11.80 -12.66 13.19
C VAL A 152 -10.52 -13.26 12.64
N GLN A 153 -9.59 -12.37 12.26
CA GLN A 153 -8.22 -12.73 11.93
C GLN A 153 -7.36 -12.55 13.19
N THR A 154 -6.71 -13.61 13.66
CA THR A 154 -5.59 -13.50 14.58
C THR A 154 -4.31 -13.41 13.76
N VAL A 155 -3.61 -12.31 13.85
CA VAL A 155 -2.39 -12.04 13.08
C VAL A 155 -1.26 -12.95 13.54
N LYS A 156 -0.58 -13.60 12.61
CA LYS A 156 0.61 -14.41 12.84
C LYS A 156 1.60 -14.12 11.73
N VAL A 157 2.52 -13.21 11.98
CA VAL A 157 3.53 -12.78 11.02
C VAL A 157 4.93 -13.15 11.50
N ASN A 158 5.71 -13.77 10.63
CA ASN A 158 7.10 -14.15 10.88
C ASN A 158 7.86 -14.46 9.57
N TYR A 159 7.27 -14.06 8.43
CA TYR A 159 7.83 -14.47 7.14
C TYR A 159 9.23 -13.92 6.90
N MET A 160 9.48 -12.64 7.21
CA MET A 160 10.77 -12.01 6.95
C MET A 160 11.89 -12.56 7.82
N SER A 161 11.64 -12.74 9.14
CA SER A 161 12.65 -13.30 10.05
C SER A 161 12.93 -14.77 9.78
N GLN A 162 11.95 -15.52 9.24
CA GLN A 162 12.11 -16.94 8.88
C GLN A 162 12.75 -17.13 7.48
N HIS A 163 12.68 -16.09 6.62
CA HIS A 163 13.20 -16.16 5.26
C HIS A 163 14.10 -14.95 4.94
N PRO A 164 15.13 -14.66 5.77
CA PRO A 164 15.98 -13.48 5.59
C PRO A 164 16.70 -13.49 4.25
N GLN A 165 16.98 -14.67 3.69
CA GLN A 165 17.61 -14.84 2.39
C GLN A 165 16.77 -14.28 1.21
N SER A 166 15.46 -14.08 1.41
CA SER A 166 14.60 -13.49 0.39
C SER A 166 14.71 -11.95 0.30
N TYR A 167 15.41 -11.31 1.26
CA TYR A 167 15.52 -9.85 1.38
C TYR A 167 16.98 -9.42 1.35
N GLN A 168 17.34 -8.60 0.37
CA GLN A 168 18.73 -8.15 0.22
C GLN A 168 19.25 -7.48 1.51
N ALA A 169 18.51 -6.54 2.08
CA ALA A 169 18.91 -5.83 3.28
C ALA A 169 19.14 -6.77 4.50
N LEU A 170 18.36 -7.86 4.62
CA LEU A 170 18.54 -8.82 5.72
C LEU A 170 19.72 -9.77 5.49
N ARG A 171 20.09 -10.02 4.22
CA ARG A 171 21.31 -10.77 3.89
C ARG A 171 22.58 -9.97 4.17
N GLU A 172 22.53 -8.68 3.82
CA GLU A 172 23.69 -7.77 3.95
C GLU A 172 23.86 -7.27 5.40
N HIS A 173 22.75 -7.22 6.18
CA HIS A 173 22.68 -6.74 7.55
C HIS A 173 21.95 -7.75 8.44
N PRO A 174 22.61 -8.86 8.85
CA PRO A 174 21.99 -9.89 9.69
C PRO A 174 21.45 -9.38 11.04
N GLU A 175 22.00 -8.28 11.56
CA GLU A 175 21.51 -7.61 12.77
C GLU A 175 20.05 -7.15 12.65
N TYR A 176 19.58 -6.78 11.46
CA TYR A 176 18.22 -6.39 11.22
C TYR A 176 17.20 -7.54 11.40
N VAL A 177 17.65 -8.79 11.27
CA VAL A 177 16.76 -9.96 11.45
C VAL A 177 16.19 -10.00 12.87
N ALA A 178 17.00 -9.67 13.87
CA ALA A 178 16.57 -9.62 15.27
C ALA A 178 15.52 -8.50 15.50
N GLU A 179 15.73 -7.34 14.89
CA GLU A 179 14.80 -6.21 14.98
C GLU A 179 13.47 -6.53 14.28
N ILE A 180 13.52 -7.06 13.05
CA ILE A 180 12.32 -7.51 12.33
C ILE A 180 11.57 -8.57 13.13
N SER A 181 12.25 -9.57 13.70
CA SER A 181 11.63 -10.60 14.55
C SER A 181 10.94 -10.00 15.79
N LYS A 182 11.51 -8.96 16.39
CA LYS A 182 10.87 -8.23 17.49
C LYS A 182 9.57 -7.54 17.04
N ILE A 183 9.59 -6.90 15.87
CA ILE A 183 8.43 -6.24 15.28
C ILE A 183 7.33 -7.26 14.97
N GLU A 184 7.70 -8.38 14.33
CA GLU A 184 6.78 -9.48 14.01
C GLU A 184 6.07 -10.02 15.27
N ARG A 185 6.81 -10.17 16.38
CA ARG A 185 6.21 -10.58 17.67
C ARG A 185 5.26 -9.52 18.23
N GLN A 186 5.54 -8.22 18.06
CA GLN A 186 4.66 -7.14 18.53
C GLN A 186 3.35 -7.06 17.76
N VAL A 187 3.36 -7.40 16.47
CA VAL A 187 2.17 -7.38 15.61
C VAL A 187 1.37 -8.69 15.76
N SER A 188 2.05 -9.82 16.02
CA SER A 188 1.43 -11.13 16.16
C SER A 188 0.56 -11.21 17.44
N GLY A 189 -0.55 -11.94 17.34
CA GLY A 189 -1.55 -12.08 18.40
C GLY A 189 -2.68 -11.05 18.34
N ALA A 190 -2.48 -9.92 17.64
CA ALA A 190 -3.55 -8.94 17.44
C ALA A 190 -4.73 -9.54 16.67
N GLN A 191 -5.95 -9.14 17.05
CA GLN A 191 -7.18 -9.66 16.48
C GLN A 191 -7.96 -8.54 15.76
N PHE A 192 -8.39 -8.82 14.54
CA PHE A 192 -9.16 -7.89 13.72
C PHE A 192 -10.37 -8.57 13.11
N ARG A 193 -11.52 -7.91 13.20
CA ARG A 193 -12.72 -8.36 12.51
C ARG A 193 -12.60 -8.08 11.02
N TYR A 194 -13.06 -9.04 10.20
CA TYR A 194 -13.04 -8.89 8.76
C TYR A 194 -14.30 -9.46 8.11
N ILE A 195 -14.55 -9.10 6.86
CA ILE A 195 -15.65 -9.60 6.04
C ILE A 195 -15.19 -10.89 5.36
N PRO A 196 -15.71 -12.07 5.75
CA PRO A 196 -15.28 -13.33 5.15
C PRO A 196 -15.70 -13.42 3.67
N LYS A 197 -14.88 -14.11 2.88
CA LYS A 197 -15.05 -14.27 1.42
C LYS A 197 -16.51 -14.57 1.02
N LYS A 198 -17.19 -15.44 1.75
CA LYS A 198 -18.58 -15.85 1.46
C LYS A 198 -19.57 -14.69 1.50
N LEU A 199 -19.31 -13.65 2.27
CA LEU A 199 -20.18 -12.47 2.40
C LEU A 199 -19.84 -11.36 1.40
N VAL A 200 -18.67 -11.39 0.75
CA VAL A 200 -18.25 -10.36 -0.22
C VAL A 200 -19.17 -10.31 -1.47
N GLY A 201 -19.91 -11.37 -1.74
CA GLY A 201 -20.94 -11.40 -2.79
C GLY A 201 -22.26 -10.71 -2.42
N ASN A 202 -22.53 -10.45 -1.15
CA ASN A 202 -23.75 -9.82 -0.70
C ASN A 202 -23.70 -8.29 -0.83
N LYS A 203 -24.17 -7.79 -1.97
CA LYS A 203 -24.13 -6.35 -2.29
C LYS A 203 -24.81 -5.48 -1.23
N LYS A 204 -25.96 -5.93 -0.68
CA LYS A 204 -26.73 -5.17 0.30
C LYS A 204 -25.96 -4.97 1.59
N LEU A 205 -25.35 -6.03 2.12
CA LEU A 205 -24.52 -5.95 3.32
C LEU A 205 -23.27 -5.11 3.09
N LEU A 206 -22.60 -5.29 1.93
CA LEU A 206 -21.38 -4.56 1.64
C LEU A 206 -21.61 -3.07 1.45
N ARG A 207 -22.71 -2.64 0.85
CA ARG A 207 -23.03 -1.21 0.64
C ARG A 207 -23.10 -0.42 1.95
N GLY A 208 -23.49 -1.06 3.04
CA GLY A 208 -23.49 -0.44 4.38
C GLY A 208 -22.11 -0.30 5.01
N ALA A 209 -21.12 -1.10 4.58
CA ALA A 209 -19.81 -1.17 5.19
C ALA A 209 -18.69 -0.53 4.33
N VAL A 210 -18.74 -0.73 3.02
CA VAL A 210 -17.67 -0.36 2.07
C VAL A 210 -18.09 0.81 1.21
N ARG A 211 -17.27 1.84 1.18
CA ARG A 211 -17.44 3.03 0.32
C ARG A 211 -16.45 3.02 -0.84
N ASP A 212 -16.78 3.75 -1.89
CA ASP A 212 -15.80 4.03 -2.95
C ASP A 212 -14.55 4.70 -2.36
N GLY A 213 -13.37 4.24 -2.78
CA GLY A 213 -12.09 4.75 -2.30
C GLY A 213 -11.60 4.19 -0.97
N ASP A 214 -12.38 3.34 -0.28
CA ASP A 214 -11.84 2.58 0.86
C ASP A 214 -10.69 1.68 0.39
N ILE A 215 -9.64 1.56 1.19
CA ILE A 215 -8.57 0.59 0.97
C ILE A 215 -9.10 -0.79 1.36
N ILE A 216 -8.96 -1.73 0.46
CA ILE A 216 -9.28 -3.15 0.65
C ILE A 216 -7.99 -3.90 0.92
N ALA A 217 -7.88 -4.47 2.12
CA ALA A 217 -6.80 -5.39 2.48
C ALA A 217 -7.33 -6.83 2.45
N ILE A 218 -6.86 -7.63 1.50
CA ILE A 218 -7.29 -9.00 1.30
C ILE A 218 -6.56 -9.90 2.29
N THR A 219 -7.29 -10.49 3.23
CA THR A 219 -6.76 -11.43 4.22
C THR A 219 -6.43 -12.78 3.61
N CYS A 220 -5.44 -13.47 4.15
CA CYS A 220 -5.05 -14.79 3.67
C CYS A 220 -4.74 -15.78 4.82
N ASN A 221 -4.66 -17.07 4.45
CA ASN A 221 -4.26 -18.16 5.33
C ASN A 221 -2.84 -18.68 5.05
N LYS A 222 -2.01 -17.87 4.35
CA LYS A 222 -0.60 -18.22 4.13
C LYS A 222 0.19 -18.07 5.43
N ALA A 223 1.00 -19.07 5.74
CA ALA A 223 1.83 -19.04 6.94
C ALA A 223 2.77 -17.83 6.94
N GLY A 224 2.87 -17.16 8.08
CA GLY A 224 3.77 -16.01 8.27
C GLY A 224 3.35 -14.70 7.61
N LEU A 225 2.20 -14.66 6.93
CA LEU A 225 1.66 -13.48 6.26
C LEU A 225 0.28 -13.09 6.80
N ASP A 226 -0.01 -11.81 6.81
CA ASP A 226 -1.29 -11.25 7.27
C ASP A 226 -2.23 -10.89 6.11
N ILE A 227 -1.72 -10.16 5.14
CA ILE A 227 -2.46 -9.63 3.99
C ILE A 227 -1.81 -10.13 2.69
N ALA A 228 -2.64 -10.63 1.78
CA ALA A 228 -2.19 -11.15 0.49
C ALA A 228 -2.10 -10.08 -0.59
N HIS A 229 -2.97 -9.08 -0.56
CA HIS A 229 -3.07 -8.09 -1.63
C HIS A 229 -3.86 -6.85 -1.19
N LEU A 230 -3.64 -5.74 -1.89
CA LEU A 230 -4.23 -4.43 -1.59
C LEU A 230 -4.82 -3.78 -2.84
N GLY A 231 -5.78 -2.89 -2.63
CA GLY A 231 -6.31 -2.02 -3.66
C GLY A 231 -7.40 -1.10 -3.11
N PHE A 232 -8.06 -0.38 -3.98
CA PHE A 232 -9.14 0.54 -3.63
C PHE A 232 -10.49 -0.04 -4.05
N ALA A 233 -11.49 0.15 -3.22
CA ALA A 233 -12.86 -0.22 -3.49
C ALA A 233 -13.45 0.63 -4.60
N VAL A 234 -14.05 -0.01 -5.61
CA VAL A 234 -14.77 0.64 -6.71
C VAL A 234 -16.13 -0.03 -6.87
N TRP A 235 -17.19 0.70 -6.63
CA TRP A 235 -18.53 0.21 -6.86
C TRP A 235 -18.95 0.37 -8.32
N LYS A 236 -19.34 -0.73 -8.96
CA LYS A 236 -19.97 -0.76 -10.29
C LYS A 236 -21.39 -1.33 -10.21
N ARG A 237 -22.11 -1.36 -11.34
CA ARG A 237 -23.50 -1.87 -11.40
C ARG A 237 -23.61 -3.34 -10.96
N ASP A 238 -22.63 -4.16 -11.32
CA ASP A 238 -22.57 -5.59 -11.02
C ASP A 238 -22.04 -5.90 -9.62
N GLY A 239 -21.37 -4.96 -8.93
CA GLY A 239 -20.91 -5.13 -7.55
C GLY A 239 -19.67 -4.35 -7.20
N LEU A 240 -19.01 -4.77 -6.11
CA LEU A 240 -17.75 -4.22 -5.66
C LEU A 240 -16.61 -4.76 -6.51
N HIS A 241 -15.77 -3.89 -7.04
CA HIS A 241 -14.54 -4.18 -7.78
C HIS A 241 -13.32 -3.65 -7.02
N LEU A 242 -12.13 -4.04 -7.48
CA LEU A 242 -10.86 -3.61 -6.93
C LEU A 242 -10.09 -2.80 -7.99
N LEU A 243 -9.63 -1.60 -7.65
CA LEU A 243 -8.60 -0.91 -8.39
C LEU A 243 -7.25 -1.17 -7.70
N ASN A 244 -6.32 -1.82 -8.39
CA ASN A 244 -5.10 -2.32 -7.77
C ASN A 244 -3.91 -2.35 -8.75
N ALA A 245 -2.69 -2.40 -8.21
CA ALA A 245 -1.53 -2.78 -8.98
C ALA A 245 -1.47 -4.32 -9.05
N SER A 246 -1.84 -4.86 -10.20
CA SER A 246 -2.09 -6.29 -10.38
C SER A 246 -0.85 -7.02 -10.90
N GLN A 247 -0.34 -7.96 -10.11
CA GLN A 247 0.71 -8.88 -10.56
C GLN A 247 0.25 -9.75 -11.74
N ILE A 248 -1.04 -10.09 -11.80
CA ILE A 248 -1.63 -10.90 -12.85
C ILE A 248 -1.65 -10.13 -14.18
N HIS A 249 -2.16 -8.89 -14.14
CA HIS A 249 -2.25 -8.03 -15.33
C HIS A 249 -0.95 -7.25 -15.62
N LYS A 250 0.08 -7.38 -14.77
CA LYS A 250 1.38 -6.68 -14.86
C LYS A 250 1.28 -5.15 -14.91
N LYS A 251 0.18 -4.60 -14.42
CA LYS A 251 -0.09 -3.15 -14.39
C LYS A 251 -1.16 -2.77 -13.38
N VAL A 252 -1.29 -1.48 -13.11
CA VAL A 252 -2.43 -0.95 -12.36
C VAL A 252 -3.69 -1.05 -13.21
N VAL A 253 -4.74 -1.66 -12.65
CA VAL A 253 -6.02 -1.91 -13.34
C VAL A 253 -7.21 -1.68 -12.41
N SER A 254 -8.35 -1.31 -12.97
CA SER A 254 -9.65 -1.57 -12.36
C SER A 254 -10.09 -2.96 -12.76
N GLU A 255 -10.07 -3.92 -11.82
CA GLU A 255 -10.37 -5.33 -12.10
C GLU A 255 -11.67 -5.47 -12.90
N PRO A 256 -11.65 -6.25 -14.00
CA PRO A 256 -12.85 -6.44 -14.82
C PRO A 256 -13.91 -7.28 -14.11
N MET A 257 -13.51 -8.17 -13.21
CA MET A 257 -14.42 -9.00 -12.42
C MET A 257 -14.73 -8.38 -11.05
N THR A 258 -15.88 -8.73 -10.47
CA THR A 258 -16.20 -8.34 -9.10
C THR A 258 -15.18 -8.89 -8.10
N LEU A 259 -14.98 -8.18 -6.99
CA LEU A 259 -14.08 -8.62 -5.91
C LEU A 259 -14.45 -10.02 -5.40
N TYR A 260 -15.74 -10.35 -5.33
CA TYR A 260 -16.17 -11.70 -4.95
C TYR A 260 -15.64 -12.77 -5.91
N ARG A 261 -15.76 -12.57 -7.23
CA ARG A 261 -15.22 -13.49 -8.23
C ARG A 261 -13.69 -13.56 -8.17
N TYR A 262 -13.03 -12.43 -7.94
CA TYR A 262 -11.60 -12.37 -7.74
C TYR A 262 -11.16 -13.24 -6.54
N LEU A 263 -11.80 -13.06 -5.38
CA LEU A 263 -11.48 -13.86 -4.18
C LEU A 263 -11.73 -15.35 -4.40
N LYS A 264 -12.80 -15.73 -5.14
CA LYS A 264 -13.09 -17.14 -5.43
C LYS A 264 -11.99 -17.83 -6.24
N LYS A 265 -11.32 -17.12 -7.14
CA LYS A 265 -10.20 -17.64 -7.92
C LYS A 265 -8.91 -17.84 -7.12
N HIS A 266 -8.84 -17.33 -5.89
CA HIS A 266 -7.67 -17.41 -5.04
C HIS A 266 -8.01 -18.17 -3.74
N PRO A 267 -7.69 -19.50 -3.66
CA PRO A 267 -8.07 -20.33 -2.51
C PRO A 267 -7.51 -19.82 -1.18
N SER A 268 -6.30 -19.26 -1.17
CA SER A 268 -5.67 -18.72 0.04
C SER A 268 -6.29 -17.42 0.56
N HIS A 269 -7.11 -16.73 -0.22
CA HIS A 269 -7.78 -15.51 0.23
C HIS A 269 -8.98 -15.88 1.11
N THR A 270 -9.05 -15.31 2.31
CA THR A 270 -10.07 -15.63 3.31
C THR A 270 -11.19 -14.60 3.38
N GLY A 271 -10.91 -13.33 3.05
CA GLY A 271 -11.86 -12.23 3.07
C GLY A 271 -11.19 -10.88 2.89
N ILE A 272 -11.79 -9.84 3.45
CA ILE A 272 -11.31 -8.46 3.33
C ILE A 272 -11.42 -7.69 4.63
N ARG A 273 -10.41 -6.89 4.94
CA ARG A 273 -10.42 -5.79 5.92
C ARG A 273 -10.59 -4.47 5.18
N ILE A 274 -11.25 -3.51 5.80
CA ILE A 274 -11.60 -2.23 5.19
C ILE A 274 -10.89 -1.12 5.94
N ILE A 275 -10.11 -0.32 5.24
CA ILE A 275 -9.39 0.80 5.80
C ILE A 275 -9.84 2.08 5.10
N ARG A 276 -10.27 3.07 5.87
CA ARG A 276 -10.77 4.35 5.37
C ARG A 276 -9.78 5.46 5.66
N ILE A 277 -9.43 6.24 4.64
CA ILE A 277 -8.62 7.44 4.81
C ILE A 277 -9.51 8.49 5.50
N ASN A 278 -9.04 9.04 6.60
CA ASN A 278 -9.74 10.06 7.37
C ASN A 278 -9.77 11.39 6.59
N LYS A 279 -10.81 12.19 6.86
CA LYS A 279 -10.94 13.54 6.29
C LYS A 279 -10.18 14.55 7.13
#